data_3e3c218fdeaeee4f46ac7f018eba52f7
#
_entry.id   3e3c218fdeaeee4f46ac7f018eba52f7
#
_cell.length_a   1.000
_cell.length_b   1.000
_cell.length_c   1.000
_cell.angle_alpha   90.00
_cell.angle_beta   90.00
_cell.angle_gamma   90.00
#
_symmetry.space_group_name_H-M   'P 1'
#
loop_
_entity.id
_entity.type
_entity.pdbx_description
1 polymer ?
#
loop_
_entity_poly.entity_id
_entity_poly.type
_entity_poly.pdbx_seq_one_letter_code
_entity_poly.pdbx_strand_id
1 'polypeptide(L)'
;SGSMSTEKKYIARSFFFLLYQFLRHKYDNVEVVFIAHTTTAKEVSENDFFSLAPSGGTFISPAIDLTLEIVEKRYHPSNWNIYSFHCSDGDNWSEDEEKAFNVSQKLKEISQLYAFCEIDPANESSQWRQNGNSRMWDVYQPLVGKKFKTLKMINSKEIWPSFKKLFGGRSE
;
A
#
# COMPACT_ATOMS: atom_id res chain seq x y z
N SER A 1 10.41 4.66 -3.23
CA SER A 1 11.56 3.99 -3.84
C SER A 1 12.08 4.78 -5.03
N GLY A 2 13.30 4.48 -5.49
CA GLY A 2 13.89 5.10 -6.69
C GLY A 2 13.15 4.76 -7.99
N SER A 3 12.42 3.63 -7.99
CA SER A 3 11.57 3.18 -9.10
C SER A 3 10.27 3.99 -9.24
N MET A 4 9.88 4.78 -8.22
CA MET A 4 8.69 5.60 -8.24
C MET A 4 8.95 6.93 -8.95
N SER A 5 8.56 7.02 -10.22
CA SER A 5 8.58 8.25 -11.02
C SER A 5 7.66 9.34 -10.44
N THR A 6 7.75 10.55 -10.99
CA THR A 6 6.88 11.67 -10.59
C THR A 6 5.40 11.33 -10.80
N GLU A 7 5.05 10.65 -11.90
CA GLU A 7 3.67 10.25 -12.19
C GLU A 7 3.17 9.18 -11.20
N LYS A 8 3.98 8.16 -10.92
CA LYS A 8 3.66 7.14 -9.91
C LYS A 8 3.43 7.76 -8.53
N LYS A 9 4.30 8.70 -8.12
CA LYS A 9 4.14 9.44 -6.86
C LYS A 9 2.86 10.28 -6.84
N TYR A 10 2.51 10.92 -7.95
CA TYR A 10 1.28 11.69 -8.06
C TYR A 10 0.03 10.80 -7.88
N ILE A 11 -0.02 9.65 -8.55
CA ILE A 11 -1.14 8.69 -8.42
C ILE A 11 -1.24 8.19 -6.97
N ALA A 12 -0.12 7.76 -6.36
CA ALA A 12 -0.11 7.30 -4.98
C ALA A 12 -0.63 8.37 -4.01
N ARG A 13 -0.11 9.59 -4.12
CA ARG A 13 -0.51 10.71 -3.26
C ARG A 13 -1.99 11.05 -3.42
N SER A 14 -2.48 11.08 -4.65
CA SER A 14 -3.89 11.37 -4.92
C SER A 14 -4.81 10.29 -4.36
N PHE A 15 -4.42 9.01 -4.46
CA PHE A 15 -5.14 7.91 -3.85
C PHE A 15 -5.17 8.03 -2.32
N PHE A 16 -4.03 8.24 -1.68
CA PHE A 16 -3.93 8.39 -0.22
C PHE A 16 -4.67 9.64 0.28
N PHE A 17 -4.61 10.75 -0.46
CA PHE A 17 -5.35 11.96 -0.10
C PHE A 17 -6.87 11.70 -0.11
N LEU A 18 -7.39 11.06 -1.17
CA LEU A 18 -8.80 10.68 -1.24
C LEU A 18 -9.21 9.74 -0.11
N LEU A 19 -8.37 8.73 0.16
CA LEU A 19 -8.57 7.79 1.25
C LEU A 19 -8.64 8.50 2.61
N TYR A 20 -7.69 9.37 2.87
CA TYR A 20 -7.62 10.13 4.12
C TYR A 20 -8.86 11.01 4.34
N GLN A 21 -9.27 11.75 3.30
CA GLN A 21 -10.48 12.57 3.36
C GLN A 21 -11.74 11.72 3.60
N PHE A 22 -11.85 10.58 2.92
CA PHE A 22 -12.98 9.67 3.10
C PHE A 22 -13.04 9.12 4.53
N LEU A 23 -11.92 8.66 5.07
CA LEU A 23 -11.87 8.09 6.42
C LEU A 23 -12.27 9.14 7.47
N ARG A 24 -11.73 10.35 7.38
CA ARG A 24 -12.08 11.46 8.29
C ARG A 24 -13.54 11.91 8.20
N HIS A 25 -14.14 11.78 7.02
CA HIS A 25 -15.55 12.10 6.85
C HIS A 25 -16.47 10.99 7.37
N LYS A 26 -16.04 9.74 7.27
CA LYS A 26 -16.86 8.57 7.59
C LYS A 26 -16.81 8.16 9.06
N TYR A 27 -15.71 8.41 9.74
CA TYR A 27 -15.46 7.94 11.11
C TYR A 27 -15.05 9.09 12.02
N ASP A 28 -15.59 9.11 13.23
CA ASP A 28 -15.29 10.15 14.23
C ASP A 28 -13.90 9.99 14.86
N ASN A 29 -13.45 8.74 15.05
CA ASN A 29 -12.18 8.42 15.67
C ASN A 29 -11.29 7.66 14.68
N VAL A 30 -10.45 8.40 13.96
CA VAL A 30 -9.48 7.85 13.01
C VAL A 30 -8.08 8.34 13.36
N GLU A 31 -7.19 7.39 13.61
CA GLU A 31 -5.76 7.63 13.67
C GLU A 31 -5.13 7.17 12.36
N VAL A 32 -4.32 8.02 11.77
CA VAL A 32 -3.62 7.72 10.51
C VAL A 32 -2.13 7.77 10.73
N VAL A 33 -1.46 6.68 10.36
CA VAL A 33 -0.01 6.56 10.42
C VAL A 33 0.55 6.48 9.02
N PHE A 34 1.50 7.35 8.72
CA PHE A 34 2.17 7.38 7.43
C PHE A 34 3.55 6.74 7.54
N ILE A 35 3.81 5.76 6.68
CA ILE A 35 5.09 5.04 6.62
C ILE A 35 5.70 5.23 5.23
N ALA A 36 6.90 5.76 5.19
CA ALA A 36 7.70 5.84 3.98
C ALA A 36 8.79 4.77 4.01
N HIS A 37 9.05 4.12 2.88
CA HIS A 37 10.10 3.11 2.79
C HIS A 37 10.93 3.20 1.50
N THR A 38 12.13 2.69 1.61
CA THR A 38 13.07 2.39 0.54
C THR A 38 13.67 1.00 0.83
N THR A 39 14.95 0.89 1.16
CA THR A 39 15.56 -0.32 1.76
C THR A 39 15.33 -0.38 3.27
N THR A 40 14.90 0.72 3.87
CA THR A 40 14.47 0.85 5.27
C THR A 40 13.11 1.52 5.32
N ALA A 41 12.44 1.44 6.46
CA ALA A 41 11.16 2.09 6.68
C ALA A 41 11.20 3.04 7.86
N LYS A 42 10.40 4.10 7.79
CA LYS A 42 10.22 5.05 8.89
C LYS A 42 8.81 5.60 8.91
N GLU A 43 8.30 5.85 10.10
CA GLU A 43 7.12 6.68 10.29
C GLU A 43 7.46 8.13 9.96
N VAL A 44 6.57 8.81 9.27
CA VAL A 44 6.74 10.19 8.81
C VAL A 44 5.51 11.01 9.12
N SER A 45 5.67 12.35 9.18
CA SER A 45 4.52 13.24 9.29
C SER A 45 3.67 13.21 8.01
N GLU A 46 2.41 13.64 8.10
CA GLU A 46 1.52 13.82 6.93
C GLU A 46 2.19 14.72 5.88
N ASN A 47 2.75 15.85 6.31
CA ASN A 47 3.46 16.78 5.43
C ASN A 47 4.62 16.11 4.70
N ASP A 48 5.45 15.38 5.43
CA ASP A 48 6.59 14.67 4.84
C ASP A 48 6.12 13.59 3.86
N PHE A 49 5.09 12.82 4.22
CA PHE A 49 4.56 11.76 3.34
C PHE A 49 4.11 12.31 1.99
N PHE A 50 3.43 13.45 1.98
CA PHE A 50 2.96 14.07 0.75
C PHE A 50 4.00 14.93 0.03
N SER A 51 5.09 15.34 0.66
CA SER A 51 6.15 16.18 0.08
C SER A 51 7.43 15.44 -0.25
N LEU A 52 7.83 14.44 0.57
CA LEU A 52 9.07 13.70 0.38
C LEU A 52 9.08 12.93 -0.95
N ALA A 53 10.26 12.94 -1.57
CA ALA A 53 10.57 12.13 -2.74
C ALA A 53 11.71 11.15 -2.39
N PRO A 54 11.45 10.11 -1.56
CA PRO A 54 12.49 9.16 -1.19
C PRO A 54 13.05 8.50 -2.46
N SER A 55 14.36 8.39 -2.51
CA SER A 55 15.11 7.70 -3.57
C SER A 55 15.89 6.56 -2.93
N GLY A 56 16.14 5.49 -3.69
CA GLY A 56 16.89 4.31 -3.22
C GLY A 56 16.25 3.01 -3.69
N GLY A 57 16.87 1.88 -3.33
CA GLY A 57 16.34 0.54 -3.60
C GLY A 57 15.01 0.29 -2.89
N THR A 58 14.38 -0.85 -3.19
CA THR A 58 13.07 -1.18 -2.63
C THR A 58 13.13 -2.51 -1.89
N PHE A 59 12.92 -2.45 -0.57
CA PHE A 59 12.48 -3.56 0.25
C PHE A 59 11.10 -3.26 0.79
N ILE A 60 10.20 -4.21 0.62
CA ILE A 60 8.80 -4.08 1.08
C ILE A 60 8.68 -4.54 2.53
N SER A 61 9.37 -5.60 2.92
CA SER A 61 9.22 -6.18 4.26
C SER A 61 9.49 -5.20 5.41
N PRO A 62 10.45 -4.25 5.34
CA PRO A 62 10.67 -3.31 6.44
C PRO A 62 9.47 -2.40 6.72
N ALA A 63 8.72 -2.02 5.68
CA ALA A 63 7.51 -1.22 5.87
C ALA A 63 6.41 -1.99 6.60
N ILE A 64 6.25 -3.26 6.27
CA ILE A 64 5.25 -4.12 6.90
C ILE A 64 5.68 -4.50 8.33
N ASP A 65 6.96 -4.80 8.55
CA ASP A 65 7.51 -5.03 9.90
C ASP A 65 7.25 -3.82 10.82
N LEU A 66 7.56 -2.61 10.34
CA LEU A 66 7.29 -1.38 11.07
C LEU A 66 5.79 -1.17 11.33
N THR A 67 4.94 -1.50 10.36
CA THR A 67 3.49 -1.44 10.55
C THR A 67 3.02 -2.37 11.66
N LEU A 68 3.50 -3.63 11.67
CA LEU A 68 3.18 -4.60 12.71
C LEU A 68 3.64 -4.12 14.09
N GLU A 69 4.85 -3.57 14.19
CA GLU A 69 5.39 -3.01 15.43
C GLU A 69 4.54 -1.85 15.96
N ILE A 70 4.13 -0.93 15.08
CA ILE A 70 3.28 0.21 15.43
C ILE A 70 1.91 -0.25 15.89
N VAL A 71 1.30 -1.23 15.20
CA VAL A 71 0.02 -1.81 15.59
C VAL A 71 0.11 -2.46 16.97
N GLU A 72 1.13 -3.27 17.22
CA GLU A 72 1.31 -3.93 18.51
C GLU A 72 1.47 -2.92 19.66
N LYS A 73 2.27 -1.87 19.46
CA LYS A 73 2.60 -0.90 20.52
C LYS A 73 1.51 0.13 20.77
N ARG A 74 0.78 0.57 19.74
CA ARG A 74 -0.11 1.73 19.83
C ARG A 74 -1.58 1.44 19.49
N TYR A 75 -1.83 0.46 18.62
CA TYR A 75 -3.16 0.23 18.03
C TYR A 75 -3.57 -1.24 18.08
N HIS A 76 -3.44 -1.85 19.26
CA HIS A 76 -3.72 -3.28 19.42
C HIS A 76 -5.09 -3.68 18.85
N PRO A 77 -5.19 -4.77 18.05
CA PRO A 77 -6.42 -5.14 17.33
C PRO A 77 -7.63 -5.46 18.20
N SER A 78 -7.44 -5.68 19.52
CA SER A 78 -8.57 -5.80 20.47
C SER A 78 -9.32 -4.49 20.67
N ASN A 79 -8.67 -3.34 20.42
CA ASN A 79 -9.21 -2.01 20.68
C ASN A 79 -9.39 -1.18 19.40
N TRP A 80 -8.73 -1.60 18.29
CA TRP A 80 -8.69 -0.88 17.04
C TRP A 80 -9.05 -1.75 15.86
N ASN A 81 -9.78 -1.20 14.91
CA ASN A 81 -9.95 -1.79 13.59
C ASN A 81 -8.80 -1.34 12.69
N ILE A 82 -7.95 -2.26 12.30
CA ILE A 82 -6.76 -1.98 11.49
C ILE A 82 -7.08 -2.04 10.00
N TYR A 83 -6.75 -0.97 9.29
CA TYR A 83 -6.84 -0.87 7.84
C TYR A 83 -5.46 -0.50 7.30
N SER A 84 -4.90 -1.31 6.43
CA SER A 84 -3.57 -1.11 5.86
C SER A 84 -3.65 -0.89 4.36
N PHE A 85 -2.96 0.13 3.87
CA PHE A 85 -2.92 0.46 2.44
C PHE A 85 -1.47 0.66 2.01
N HIS A 86 -1.01 -0.13 1.07
CA HIS A 86 0.34 -0.09 0.55
C HIS A 86 0.33 0.22 -0.94
N CYS A 87 0.90 1.36 -1.33
CA CYS A 87 1.10 1.73 -2.74
C CYS A 87 2.56 1.51 -3.13
N SER A 88 2.76 0.76 -4.21
CA SER A 88 4.08 0.45 -4.78
C SER A 88 3.94 0.27 -6.29
N ASP A 89 5.04 0.34 -7.03
CA ASP A 89 5.09 -0.08 -8.43
C ASP A 89 5.33 -1.58 -8.60
N GLY A 90 5.31 -2.31 -7.49
CA GLY A 90 5.52 -3.76 -7.45
C GLY A 90 6.97 -4.18 -7.59
N ASP A 91 7.90 -3.22 -7.64
CA ASP A 91 9.33 -3.50 -7.59
C ASP A 91 9.74 -3.90 -6.16
N ASN A 92 10.46 -5.00 -6.07
CA ASN A 92 11.03 -5.52 -4.84
C ASN A 92 12.22 -6.41 -5.17
N TRP A 93 13.24 -6.39 -4.36
CA TRP A 93 14.37 -7.28 -4.57
C TRP A 93 13.99 -8.71 -4.22
N SER A 94 14.47 -9.66 -5.03
CA SER A 94 14.10 -11.07 -4.91
C SER A 94 14.41 -11.68 -3.55
N GLU A 95 15.44 -11.19 -2.88
CA GLU A 95 15.83 -11.64 -1.53
C GLU A 95 14.84 -11.22 -0.44
N ASP A 96 13.98 -10.22 -0.71
CA ASP A 96 12.96 -9.73 0.23
C ASP A 96 11.57 -10.33 -0.01
N GLU A 97 11.33 -11.01 -1.14
CA GLU A 97 9.99 -11.46 -1.52
C GLU A 97 9.35 -12.41 -0.55
N GLU A 98 10.08 -13.45 -0.12
CA GLU A 98 9.59 -14.42 0.84
C GLU A 98 9.27 -13.76 2.18
N LYS A 99 10.15 -12.88 2.64
CA LYS A 99 9.94 -12.13 3.87
C LYS A 99 8.76 -11.20 3.73
N ALA A 100 8.65 -10.44 2.63
CA ALA A 100 7.53 -9.53 2.36
C ALA A 100 6.20 -10.28 2.35
N PHE A 101 6.14 -11.47 1.73
CA PHE A 101 4.96 -12.33 1.75
C PHE A 101 4.57 -12.73 3.19
N ASN A 102 5.52 -13.27 3.95
CA ASN A 102 5.28 -13.79 5.30
C ASN A 102 4.81 -12.70 6.28
N VAL A 103 5.43 -11.50 6.24
CA VAL A 103 5.01 -10.39 7.11
C VAL A 103 3.68 -9.79 6.65
N SER A 104 3.41 -9.76 5.34
CA SER A 104 2.12 -9.33 4.79
C SER A 104 0.99 -10.28 5.18
N GLN A 105 1.24 -11.58 5.25
CA GLN A 105 0.28 -12.55 5.75
C GLN A 105 -0.09 -12.25 7.21
N LYS A 106 0.90 -11.97 8.07
CA LYS A 106 0.66 -11.59 9.47
C LYS A 106 -0.18 -10.30 9.57
N LEU A 107 0.17 -9.28 8.79
CA LEU A 107 -0.58 -8.02 8.78
C LEU A 107 -2.03 -8.22 8.29
N LYS A 108 -2.25 -9.05 7.26
CA LYS A 108 -3.58 -9.43 6.78
C LYS A 108 -4.43 -10.06 7.90
N GLU A 109 -3.86 -10.93 8.72
CA GLU A 109 -4.60 -11.63 9.78
C GLU A 109 -5.19 -10.66 10.80
N ILE A 110 -4.44 -9.66 11.21
CA ILE A 110 -4.85 -8.66 12.20
C ILE A 110 -5.63 -7.48 11.61
N SER A 111 -5.64 -7.32 10.29
CA SER A 111 -6.34 -6.24 9.60
C SER A 111 -7.80 -6.58 9.30
N GLN A 112 -8.67 -5.57 9.30
CA GLN A 112 -10.00 -5.65 8.69
C GLN A 112 -9.91 -5.63 7.16
N LEU A 113 -8.96 -4.85 6.64
CA LEU A 113 -8.62 -4.79 5.23
C LEU A 113 -7.14 -4.42 5.08
N TYR A 114 -6.42 -5.18 4.27
CA TYR A 114 -5.11 -4.82 3.75
C TYR A 114 -5.21 -4.73 2.22
N ALA A 115 -4.92 -3.57 1.66
CA ALA A 115 -4.94 -3.35 0.21
C ALA A 115 -3.52 -3.08 -0.31
N PHE A 116 -3.09 -3.90 -1.27
CA PHE A 116 -1.91 -3.66 -2.08
C PHE A 116 -2.32 -2.98 -3.38
N CYS A 117 -1.87 -1.74 -3.56
CA CYS A 117 -2.18 -0.89 -4.72
C CYS A 117 -0.96 -0.79 -5.61
N GLU A 118 -0.91 -1.58 -6.69
CA GLU A 118 0.14 -1.48 -7.69
C GLU A 118 -0.09 -0.27 -8.58
N ILE A 119 0.92 0.59 -8.67
CA ILE A 119 0.90 1.78 -9.52
C ILE A 119 1.84 1.56 -10.71
N ASP A 120 1.25 1.46 -11.89
CA ASP A 120 1.97 1.17 -13.12
C ASP A 120 1.46 2.02 -14.28
N PRO A 121 1.94 3.26 -14.44
CA PRO A 121 1.67 4.05 -15.63
C PRO A 121 2.08 3.31 -16.89
N ALA A 122 1.18 3.23 -17.87
CA ALA A 122 1.27 2.37 -19.06
C ALA A 122 2.54 2.54 -19.93
N ASN A 123 3.37 3.53 -19.64
CA ASN A 123 4.55 3.87 -20.43
C ASN A 123 5.89 3.58 -19.75
N GLU A 124 5.92 3.15 -18.46
CA GLU A 124 7.19 3.11 -17.73
C GLU A 124 7.77 1.72 -17.47
N SER A 125 6.99 0.65 -17.52
CA SER A 125 7.41 -0.64 -16.95
C SER A 125 7.35 -1.86 -17.88
N SER A 126 7.23 -1.67 -19.20
CA SER A 126 7.00 -2.78 -20.14
C SER A 126 8.18 -3.78 -20.30
N GLN A 127 9.41 -3.44 -19.86
CA GLN A 127 10.59 -4.28 -20.13
C GLN A 127 10.83 -5.40 -19.11
N TRP A 128 10.24 -5.31 -17.88
CA TRP A 128 10.56 -6.23 -16.78
C TRP A 128 9.37 -7.09 -16.30
N ARG A 129 8.24 -7.01 -17.01
CA ARG A 129 7.00 -7.66 -16.59
C ARG A 129 6.73 -8.93 -17.39
N GLN A 130 6.54 -10.04 -16.68
CA GLN A 130 5.95 -11.23 -17.27
C GLN A 130 4.42 -11.06 -17.25
N ASN A 131 3.77 -11.19 -18.41
CA ASN A 131 2.31 -11.07 -18.55
C ASN A 131 1.68 -9.75 -18.05
N GLY A 132 2.43 -8.63 -18.05
CA GLY A 132 1.92 -7.33 -17.64
C GLY A 132 1.76 -7.13 -16.13
N ASN A 133 2.19 -8.08 -15.30
CA ASN A 133 2.18 -8.00 -13.85
C ASN A 133 3.56 -7.74 -13.28
N SER A 134 3.63 -7.04 -12.16
CA SER A 134 4.85 -7.00 -11.38
C SER A 134 5.08 -8.33 -10.67
N ARG A 135 6.30 -8.57 -10.25
CA ARG A 135 6.65 -9.76 -9.49
C ARG A 135 5.89 -9.81 -8.16
N MET A 136 5.77 -8.70 -7.46
CA MET A 136 5.02 -8.65 -6.20
C MET A 136 3.53 -8.85 -6.37
N TRP A 137 2.97 -8.47 -7.52
CA TRP A 137 1.58 -8.81 -7.84
C TRP A 137 1.35 -10.32 -7.79
N ASP A 138 2.23 -11.08 -8.45
CA ASP A 138 2.12 -12.56 -8.51
C ASP A 138 2.44 -13.19 -7.15
N VAL A 139 3.44 -12.69 -6.43
CA VAL A 139 3.79 -13.12 -5.05
C VAL A 139 2.60 -12.97 -4.10
N TYR A 140 1.80 -11.91 -4.25
CA TYR A 140 0.68 -11.64 -3.36
C TYR A 140 -0.64 -12.33 -3.75
N GLN A 141 -0.74 -12.95 -4.92
CA GLN A 141 -1.98 -13.63 -5.34
C GLN A 141 -2.51 -14.65 -4.31
N PRO A 142 -1.68 -15.48 -3.63
CA PRO A 142 -2.17 -16.41 -2.62
C PRO A 142 -2.81 -15.72 -1.39
N LEU A 143 -2.51 -14.45 -1.16
CA LEU A 143 -3.11 -13.69 -0.05
C LEU A 143 -4.49 -13.13 -0.39
N VAL A 144 -4.84 -13.01 -1.68
CA VAL A 144 -6.06 -12.35 -2.13
C VAL A 144 -7.31 -13.04 -1.57
N GLY A 145 -8.22 -12.26 -1.02
CA GLY A 145 -9.44 -12.75 -0.40
C GLY A 145 -10.25 -11.65 0.27
N LYS A 146 -11.02 -11.99 1.28
CA LYS A 146 -11.91 -11.04 1.96
C LYS A 146 -11.13 -9.88 2.61
N LYS A 147 -10.04 -10.21 3.27
CA LYS A 147 -9.23 -9.24 4.05
C LYS A 147 -8.04 -8.66 3.25
N PHE A 148 -7.63 -9.28 2.15
CA PHE A 148 -6.52 -8.80 1.32
C PHE A 148 -6.99 -8.53 -0.09
N LYS A 149 -6.76 -7.32 -0.58
CA LYS A 149 -7.15 -6.90 -1.92
C LYS A 149 -5.95 -6.41 -2.70
N THR A 150 -5.91 -6.72 -3.98
CA THR A 150 -4.97 -6.13 -4.94
C THR A 150 -5.70 -5.18 -5.87
N LEU A 151 -5.12 -4.03 -6.10
CA LEU A 151 -5.60 -3.01 -7.02
C LEU A 151 -4.48 -2.62 -7.97
N LYS A 152 -4.82 -2.30 -9.20
CA LYS A 152 -3.87 -1.76 -10.18
C LYS A 152 -4.35 -0.41 -10.67
N MET A 153 -3.45 0.57 -10.68
CA MET A 153 -3.71 1.92 -11.16
C MET A 153 -2.67 2.29 -12.20
N ILE A 154 -3.09 2.41 -13.45
CA ILE A 154 -2.22 2.76 -14.59
C ILE A 154 -2.25 4.25 -14.93
N ASN A 155 -3.21 4.99 -14.40
CA ASN A 155 -3.33 6.44 -14.55
C ASN A 155 -4.24 7.02 -13.46
N SER A 156 -4.29 8.34 -13.40
CA SER A 156 -5.10 9.07 -12.40
C SER A 156 -6.62 8.84 -12.52
N LYS A 157 -7.13 8.44 -13.68
CA LYS A 157 -8.57 8.16 -13.87
C LYS A 157 -9.02 6.90 -13.13
N GLU A 158 -8.08 6.02 -12.81
CA GLU A 158 -8.37 4.77 -12.10
C GLU A 158 -8.38 4.90 -10.57
N ILE A 159 -7.99 6.07 -10.04
CA ILE A 159 -8.01 6.32 -8.59
C ILE A 159 -9.42 6.14 -8.04
N TRP A 160 -10.43 6.78 -8.64
CA TRP A 160 -11.80 6.69 -8.19
C TRP A 160 -12.44 5.31 -8.36
N PRO A 161 -12.30 4.61 -9.50
CA PRO A 161 -12.74 3.23 -9.64
C PRO A 161 -12.09 2.27 -8.62
N SER A 162 -10.78 2.40 -8.40
CA SER A 162 -10.04 1.61 -7.40
C SER A 162 -10.55 1.87 -5.99
N PHE A 163 -10.80 3.11 -5.66
CA PHE A 163 -11.38 3.51 -4.38
C PHE A 163 -12.77 2.88 -4.19
N LYS A 164 -13.65 2.98 -5.20
CA LYS A 164 -14.97 2.33 -5.16
C LYS A 164 -14.90 0.82 -5.00
N LYS A 165 -13.93 0.16 -5.61
CA LYS A 165 -13.70 -1.28 -5.47
C LYS A 165 -13.35 -1.69 -4.05
N LEU A 166 -12.65 -0.83 -3.29
CA LEU A 166 -12.34 -1.08 -1.89
C LEU A 166 -13.52 -0.85 -0.95
N PHE A 167 -14.29 0.21 -1.18
CA PHE A 167 -15.27 0.71 -0.23
C PHE A 167 -16.71 0.71 -0.76
N GLY A 168 -16.93 0.56 -2.06
CA GLY A 168 -18.23 0.64 -2.71
C GLY A 168 -19.06 -0.66 -2.70
N GLY A 169 -18.58 -1.73 -2.14
CA GLY A 169 -19.22 -3.04 -2.12
C GLY A 169 -20.10 -3.33 -0.91
N ARG A 170 -20.85 -2.33 -0.40
CA ARG A 170 -22.02 -2.52 0.47
C ARG A 170 -23.04 -1.43 0.17
N SER A 171 -23.75 -1.57 -0.94
CA SER A 171 -25.14 -1.13 -1.01
C SER A 171 -25.97 -2.26 -0.45
N GLU A 172 -26.50 -2.05 0.66
CA GLU A 172 -27.52 -2.70 1.49
C GLU A 172 -27.24 -3.30 2.56
#